data_71beecdd02a4ad48586bd93dbf510a37
#
_entry.id   71beecdd02a4ad48586bd93dbf510a37
#
_cell.length_a   1.000
_cell.length_b   1.000
_cell.length_c   1.000
_cell.angle_alpha   90.00
_cell.angle_beta   90.00
_cell.angle_gamma   90.00
#
_symmetry.space_group_name_H-M   'P 1'
#
loop_
_entity.id
_entity.type
_entity.pdbx_description
1 polymer ?
#
loop_
_entity_poly.entity_id
_entity_poly.type
_entity_poly.pdbx_seq_one_letter_code
_entity_poly.pdbx_strand_id
1 'polypeptide(L)'
;MSVAFVFNIVLIVLLVAFVAFFIIYKVKKTSPDEDSRRSELERTKEKYSIASMQAFIKKQFDEITRMNLYDLALSEEEFERRKNVKYELKKALKGAGYADASDKKYVKTLMFDLLRNTYKVNNSNINNAIPFNEFDELTPQDEFEILLYLYKKQFKAEALTQIITKYNLDEPKYEFDPEVPSYVITASEIHQIFQNEVTPDTLSFEDKLEIVVQRVYQGYKGYSVVDDIRDMNIDGVSGGVSGIPPSFLDQVVGMEDYLEQMNERKIPMSYDSVWIFYKGKSTYLSFLSFGSESELKRVCQNIYKYNNPGQLSESVGYKINEMKDGSRVVVLRPNFSESWAFFVRKFAPPTLISAEQLLIHENKANVIELL
;
A
#
# COMPACT_ATOMS: atom_id res chain seq x y z
N MET A 1 54.50 -52.26 19.87
CA MET A 1 53.58 -51.25 19.31
C MET A 1 54.36 -49.97 19.08
N SER A 2 54.34 -49.42 17.87
CA SER A 2 55.13 -48.22 17.54
C SER A 2 54.50 -47.00 18.26
N VAL A 3 55.34 -46.12 18.79
CA VAL A 3 54.93 -44.86 19.46
C VAL A 3 53.97 -44.05 18.61
N ALA A 4 54.16 -44.08 17.27
CA ALA A 4 53.25 -43.42 16.31
C ALA A 4 51.83 -44.01 16.30
N PHE A 5 51.67 -45.33 16.58
CA PHE A 5 50.35 -45.96 16.63
C PHE A 5 49.57 -45.56 17.88
N VAL A 6 50.23 -45.44 19.04
CA VAL A 6 49.63 -44.97 20.29
C VAL A 6 49.25 -43.49 20.18
N PHE A 7 50.08 -42.65 19.53
CA PHE A 7 49.81 -41.24 19.30
C PHE A 7 48.57 -41.02 18.42
N ASN A 8 48.41 -41.81 17.33
CA ASN A 8 47.23 -41.71 16.47
C ASN A 8 45.94 -42.12 17.18
N ILE A 9 45.98 -43.15 18.03
CA ILE A 9 44.80 -43.54 18.85
C ILE A 9 44.39 -42.42 19.81
N VAL A 10 45.36 -41.80 20.52
CA VAL A 10 45.09 -40.67 21.41
C VAL A 10 44.50 -39.49 20.65
N LEU A 11 45.01 -39.19 19.44
CA LEU A 11 44.48 -38.10 18.62
C LEU A 11 43.04 -38.35 18.18
N ILE A 12 42.70 -39.59 17.78
CA ILE A 12 41.34 -39.99 17.39
C ILE A 12 40.38 -39.87 18.60
N VAL A 13 40.79 -40.31 19.76
CA VAL A 13 39.98 -40.22 21.01
C VAL A 13 39.71 -38.78 21.39
N LEU A 14 40.73 -37.90 21.29
CA LEU A 14 40.57 -36.45 21.51
C LEU A 14 39.64 -35.82 20.51
N LEU A 15 39.71 -36.20 19.23
CA LEU A 15 38.84 -35.66 18.18
C LEU A 15 37.40 -36.11 18.37
N VAL A 16 37.14 -37.36 18.75
CA VAL A 16 35.82 -37.89 19.08
C VAL A 16 35.24 -37.20 20.32
N ALA A 17 36.07 -37.02 21.36
CA ALA A 17 35.67 -36.28 22.57
C ALA A 17 35.32 -34.80 22.25
N PHE A 18 36.09 -34.13 21.40
CA PHE A 18 35.83 -32.76 20.94
C PHE A 18 34.53 -32.66 20.12
N VAL A 19 34.30 -33.59 19.19
CA VAL A 19 33.05 -33.64 18.40
C VAL A 19 31.83 -33.92 19.29
N ALA A 20 31.95 -34.88 20.25
CA ALA A 20 30.90 -35.16 21.20
C ALA A 20 30.62 -33.95 22.11
N PHE A 21 31.66 -33.26 22.59
CA PHE A 21 31.51 -32.02 23.36
C PHE A 21 30.82 -30.93 22.55
N PHE A 22 31.19 -30.76 21.28
CA PHE A 22 30.60 -29.76 20.38
C PHE A 22 29.12 -30.07 20.09
N ILE A 23 28.77 -31.35 19.90
CA ILE A 23 27.38 -31.80 19.73
C ILE A 23 26.57 -31.55 21.01
N ILE A 24 27.11 -31.93 22.18
CA ILE A 24 26.43 -31.69 23.49
C ILE A 24 26.29 -30.19 23.75
N TYR A 25 27.31 -29.39 23.44
CA TYR A 25 27.26 -27.93 23.56
C TYR A 25 26.21 -27.31 22.66
N LYS A 26 26.11 -27.77 21.39
CA LYS A 26 25.12 -27.31 20.44
C LYS A 26 23.70 -27.75 20.83
N VAL A 27 23.52 -28.97 21.31
CA VAL A 27 22.21 -29.48 21.81
C VAL A 27 21.80 -28.77 23.11
N LYS A 28 22.76 -28.46 23.98
CA LYS A 28 22.47 -27.73 25.23
C LYS A 28 22.20 -26.25 25.01
N LYS A 29 22.64 -25.66 23.88
CA LYS A 29 22.40 -24.27 23.52
C LYS A 29 21.01 -24.05 22.94
N THR A 30 20.37 -25.10 22.44
CA THR A 30 18.97 -25.10 22.03
C THR A 30 18.14 -25.72 23.18
N SER A 31 17.86 -24.92 24.20
CA SER A 31 16.98 -25.38 25.27
C SER A 31 15.55 -25.51 24.74
N PRO A 32 14.76 -26.53 25.18
CA PRO A 32 13.34 -26.67 24.81
C PRO A 32 12.52 -25.40 25.10
N ASP A 33 12.97 -24.58 26.02
CA ASP A 33 12.37 -23.32 26.43
C ASP A 33 12.62 -22.19 25.37
N GLU A 34 13.77 -22.18 24.71
CA GLU A 34 14.08 -21.22 23.64
C GLU A 34 13.30 -21.51 22.36
N ASP A 35 13.19 -22.77 21.95
CA ASP A 35 12.39 -23.17 20.80
C ASP A 35 10.89 -22.92 21.04
N SER A 36 10.41 -23.12 22.24
CA SER A 36 9.04 -22.83 22.63
C SER A 36 8.76 -21.32 22.59
N ARG A 37 9.65 -20.50 23.16
CA ARG A 37 9.55 -19.03 23.13
C ARG A 37 9.64 -18.47 21.71
N ARG A 38 10.51 -19.02 20.88
CA ARG A 38 10.66 -18.62 19.48
C ARG A 38 9.39 -18.93 18.69
N SER A 39 8.81 -20.12 18.87
CA SER A 39 7.56 -20.50 18.21
C SER A 39 6.37 -19.64 18.67
N GLU A 40 6.33 -19.23 19.93
CA GLU A 40 5.30 -18.34 20.46
C GLU A 40 5.46 -16.92 19.93
N LEU A 41 6.70 -16.42 19.81
CA LEU A 41 6.99 -15.13 19.22
C LEU A 41 6.59 -15.08 17.74
N GLU A 42 6.94 -16.13 16.96
CA GLU A 42 6.56 -16.25 15.55
C GLU A 42 5.04 -16.29 15.37
N ARG A 43 4.32 -17.05 16.19
CA ARG A 43 2.84 -17.09 16.21
C ARG A 43 2.24 -15.73 16.54
N THR A 44 2.85 -15.01 17.47
CA THR A 44 2.40 -13.67 17.85
C THR A 44 2.63 -12.68 16.70
N LYS A 45 3.80 -12.74 16.06
CA LYS A 45 4.13 -11.93 14.88
C LYS A 45 3.15 -12.21 13.72
N GLU A 46 2.88 -13.47 13.44
CA GLU A 46 1.93 -13.86 12.41
C GLU A 46 0.50 -13.39 12.75
N LYS A 47 0.05 -13.59 14.00
CA LYS A 47 -1.28 -13.16 14.45
C LYS A 47 -1.50 -11.65 14.25
N TYR A 48 -0.52 -10.82 14.58
CA TYR A 48 -0.65 -9.37 14.47
C TYR A 48 -0.07 -8.78 13.18
N SER A 49 0.14 -9.62 12.15
CA SER A 49 0.48 -9.16 10.81
C SER A 49 -0.69 -8.44 10.11
N ILE A 50 -0.39 -7.57 9.15
CA ILE A 50 -1.41 -6.91 8.31
C ILE A 50 -2.35 -7.92 7.65
N ALA A 51 -1.82 -9.03 7.12
CA ALA A 51 -2.62 -10.07 6.47
C ALA A 51 -3.62 -10.73 7.42
N SER A 52 -3.20 -11.05 8.65
CA SER A 52 -4.07 -11.65 9.67
C SER A 52 -5.15 -10.68 10.15
N MET A 53 -4.81 -9.40 10.33
CA MET A 53 -5.77 -8.35 10.66
C MET A 53 -6.78 -8.14 9.53
N GLN A 54 -6.34 -8.17 8.28
CA GLN A 54 -7.23 -8.08 7.12
C GLN A 54 -8.20 -9.27 7.03
N ALA A 55 -7.70 -10.49 7.26
CA ALA A 55 -8.54 -11.68 7.30
C ALA A 55 -9.59 -11.61 8.44
N PHE A 56 -9.19 -11.12 9.62
CA PHE A 56 -10.10 -10.89 10.74
C PHE A 56 -11.18 -9.87 10.40
N ILE A 57 -10.82 -8.70 9.86
CA ILE A 57 -11.78 -7.66 9.47
C ILE A 57 -12.76 -8.19 8.40
N LYS A 58 -12.26 -8.91 7.40
CA LYS A 58 -13.11 -9.54 6.38
C LYS A 58 -14.11 -10.47 7.01
N LYS A 59 -13.67 -11.34 7.93
CA LYS A 59 -14.57 -12.27 8.64
C LYS A 59 -15.63 -11.52 9.44
N GLN A 60 -15.25 -10.49 10.23
CA GLN A 60 -16.18 -9.71 11.03
C GLN A 60 -17.22 -8.98 10.17
N PHE A 61 -16.79 -8.37 9.07
CA PHE A 61 -17.72 -7.69 8.16
C PHE A 61 -18.65 -8.66 7.43
N ASP A 62 -18.16 -9.84 7.05
CA ASP A 62 -18.98 -10.89 6.48
C ASP A 62 -20.01 -11.41 7.51
N GLU A 63 -19.63 -11.61 8.77
CA GLU A 63 -20.54 -11.99 9.83
C GLU A 63 -21.63 -10.93 10.04
N ILE A 64 -21.29 -9.66 10.20
CA ILE A 64 -22.23 -8.56 10.38
C ILE A 64 -23.20 -8.46 9.17
N THR A 65 -22.66 -8.51 7.95
CA THR A 65 -23.47 -8.28 6.74
C THR A 65 -24.32 -9.46 6.33
N ARG A 66 -23.95 -10.70 6.70
CA ARG A 66 -24.70 -11.93 6.38
C ARG A 66 -25.59 -12.44 7.52
N MET A 67 -25.40 -11.93 8.74
CA MET A 67 -26.13 -12.36 9.94
C MET A 67 -27.65 -12.37 9.69
N ASN A 68 -28.32 -13.48 10.02
CA ASN A 68 -29.79 -13.53 10.07
C ASN A 68 -30.25 -13.08 11.46
N LEU A 69 -30.80 -11.87 11.55
CA LEU A 69 -31.21 -11.29 12.83
C LEU A 69 -32.44 -11.95 13.44
N TYR A 70 -33.28 -12.60 12.61
CA TYR A 70 -34.48 -13.26 13.07
C TYR A 70 -34.20 -14.54 13.88
N ASP A 71 -33.03 -15.16 13.69
CA ASP A 71 -32.61 -16.37 14.38
C ASP A 71 -32.04 -16.11 15.78
N LEU A 72 -31.86 -14.83 16.17
CA LEU A 72 -31.12 -14.43 17.36
C LEU A 72 -32.04 -13.95 18.48
N ALA A 73 -33.20 -14.37 18.70
CA ALA A 73 -34.09 -14.06 19.85
C ALA A 73 -33.77 -12.71 20.58
N LEU A 74 -33.56 -11.64 19.80
CA LEU A 74 -33.12 -10.30 20.29
C LEU A 74 -34.33 -9.54 20.84
N SER A 75 -34.08 -8.58 21.76
CA SER A 75 -35.07 -7.54 22.05
C SER A 75 -35.30 -6.67 20.82
N GLU A 76 -36.48 -6.03 20.74
CA GLU A 76 -36.84 -5.16 19.62
C GLU A 76 -35.83 -4.03 19.39
N GLU A 77 -35.38 -3.42 20.49
CA GLU A 77 -34.35 -2.36 20.47
C GLU A 77 -33.02 -2.87 19.91
N GLU A 78 -32.54 -4.02 20.38
CA GLU A 78 -31.28 -4.62 19.90
C GLU A 78 -31.40 -5.11 18.46
N PHE A 79 -32.57 -5.63 18.06
CA PHE A 79 -32.85 -6.02 16.68
C PHE A 79 -32.75 -4.82 15.73
N GLU A 80 -33.42 -3.69 16.02
CA GLU A 80 -33.35 -2.49 15.18
C GLU A 80 -31.94 -1.89 15.17
N ARG A 81 -31.24 -1.88 16.30
CA ARG A 81 -29.83 -1.44 16.37
C ARG A 81 -28.93 -2.27 15.43
N ARG A 82 -28.98 -3.58 15.49
CA ARG A 82 -28.17 -4.47 14.63
C ARG A 82 -28.57 -4.40 13.16
N LYS A 83 -29.84 -4.25 12.89
CA LYS A 83 -30.36 -4.05 11.53
C LYS A 83 -29.82 -2.77 10.91
N ASN A 84 -29.79 -1.66 11.67
CA ASN A 84 -29.23 -0.40 11.21
C ASN A 84 -27.70 -0.52 10.96
N VAL A 85 -26.95 -1.11 11.89
CA VAL A 85 -25.50 -1.34 11.70
C VAL A 85 -25.23 -2.19 10.44
N LYS A 86 -25.99 -3.27 10.24
CA LYS A 86 -25.89 -4.13 9.05
C LYS A 86 -26.17 -3.37 7.76
N TYR A 87 -27.21 -2.53 7.75
CA TYR A 87 -27.59 -1.73 6.58
C TYR A 87 -26.52 -0.68 6.26
N GLU A 88 -26.11 0.13 7.27
CA GLU A 88 -25.12 1.18 7.09
C GLU A 88 -23.76 0.61 6.69
N LEU A 89 -23.34 -0.52 7.25
CA LEU A 89 -22.10 -1.17 6.84
C LEU A 89 -22.15 -1.66 5.38
N LYS A 90 -23.26 -2.27 4.95
CA LYS A 90 -23.42 -2.70 3.55
C LYS A 90 -23.37 -1.52 2.58
N LYS A 91 -24.04 -0.43 2.93
CA LYS A 91 -24.03 0.82 2.15
C LYS A 91 -22.61 1.40 2.08
N ALA A 92 -21.97 1.53 3.24
CA ALA A 92 -20.62 2.11 3.33
C ALA A 92 -19.57 1.25 2.60
N LEU A 93 -19.62 -0.08 2.69
CA LEU A 93 -18.72 -0.97 1.94
C LEU A 93 -18.87 -0.82 0.41
N LYS A 94 -20.07 -0.49 -0.06
CA LYS A 94 -20.31 -0.20 -1.47
C LYS A 94 -19.79 1.17 -1.86
N GLY A 95 -20.11 2.21 -1.10
CA GLY A 95 -19.69 3.58 -1.37
C GLY A 95 -18.18 3.79 -1.24
N ALA A 96 -17.55 3.18 -0.24
CA ALA A 96 -16.10 3.18 -0.07
C ALA A 96 -15.37 2.61 -1.30
N GLY A 97 -15.90 1.54 -1.91
CA GLY A 97 -15.40 1.00 -3.17
C GLY A 97 -15.64 1.89 -4.40
N TYR A 98 -16.36 3.00 -4.24
CA TYR A 98 -16.61 4.01 -5.28
C TYR A 98 -15.90 5.34 -5.00
N ALA A 99 -14.95 5.34 -4.07
CA ALA A 99 -14.23 6.53 -3.63
C ALA A 99 -15.09 7.57 -2.87
N ASP A 100 -16.15 7.13 -2.21
CA ASP A 100 -16.88 8.00 -1.29
C ASP A 100 -16.09 8.22 -0.01
N ALA A 101 -15.72 9.47 0.28
CA ALA A 101 -14.89 9.81 1.43
C ALA A 101 -15.59 9.56 2.77
N SER A 102 -16.91 9.78 2.85
CA SER A 102 -17.68 9.57 4.08
C SER A 102 -17.86 8.09 4.40
N ASP A 103 -18.17 7.29 3.38
CA ASP A 103 -18.31 5.85 3.51
C ASP A 103 -16.96 5.20 3.81
N LYS A 104 -15.87 5.66 3.18
CA LYS A 104 -14.49 5.25 3.50
C LYS A 104 -14.15 5.52 4.96
N LYS A 105 -14.45 6.72 5.45
CA LYS A 105 -14.22 7.09 6.85
C LYS A 105 -15.00 6.20 7.81
N TYR A 106 -16.29 5.93 7.54
CA TYR A 106 -17.11 5.05 8.36
C TYR A 106 -16.52 3.63 8.45
N VAL A 107 -16.16 3.05 7.29
CA VAL A 107 -15.54 1.71 7.25
C VAL A 107 -14.25 1.67 8.06
N LYS A 108 -13.37 2.67 7.91
CA LYS A 108 -12.10 2.75 8.66
C LYS A 108 -12.31 2.93 10.15
N THR A 109 -13.30 3.74 10.57
CA THR A 109 -13.64 3.90 11.99
C THR A 109 -14.09 2.56 12.59
N LEU A 110 -14.93 1.81 11.90
CA LEU A 110 -15.36 0.50 12.37
C LEU A 110 -14.19 -0.52 12.40
N MET A 111 -13.28 -0.47 11.43
CA MET A 111 -12.04 -1.28 11.47
C MET A 111 -11.18 -0.94 12.69
N PHE A 112 -11.01 0.35 12.98
CA PHE A 112 -10.26 0.84 14.14
C PHE A 112 -10.84 0.26 15.44
N ASP A 113 -12.15 0.37 15.63
CA ASP A 113 -12.83 -0.14 16.80
C ASP A 113 -12.70 -1.67 16.94
N LEU A 114 -12.85 -2.42 15.84
CA LEU A 114 -12.71 -3.87 15.84
C LEU A 114 -11.27 -4.31 16.13
N LEU A 115 -10.27 -3.66 15.55
CA LEU A 115 -8.86 -3.99 15.80
C LEU A 115 -8.47 -3.65 17.25
N ARG A 116 -8.87 -2.51 17.76
CA ARG A 116 -8.58 -2.10 19.14
C ARG A 116 -9.31 -2.96 20.16
N ASN A 117 -10.64 -3.07 20.04
CA ASN A 117 -11.49 -3.60 21.09
C ASN A 117 -11.71 -5.11 21.02
N THR A 118 -11.77 -5.69 19.80
CA THR A 118 -12.06 -7.12 19.60
C THR A 118 -10.78 -7.90 19.33
N TYR A 119 -9.94 -7.45 18.40
CA TYR A 119 -8.66 -8.10 18.05
C TYR A 119 -7.56 -7.86 19.09
N LYS A 120 -7.73 -6.83 19.95
CA LYS A 120 -6.83 -6.46 21.05
C LYS A 120 -5.46 -5.98 20.57
N VAL A 121 -5.42 -5.19 19.50
CA VAL A 121 -4.22 -4.45 19.11
C VAL A 121 -3.92 -3.41 20.19
N ASN A 122 -2.66 -3.34 20.61
CA ASN A 122 -2.16 -2.43 21.65
C ASN A 122 -0.68 -2.08 21.41
N ASN A 123 -0.10 -1.23 22.26
CA ASN A 123 1.29 -0.80 22.14
C ASN A 123 2.32 -1.95 22.10
N SER A 124 2.04 -3.08 22.76
CA SER A 124 3.01 -4.20 22.84
C SER A 124 3.03 -5.09 21.60
N ASN A 125 1.97 -5.05 20.76
CA ASN A 125 1.84 -5.95 19.63
C ASN A 125 1.70 -5.25 18.26
N ILE A 126 1.45 -3.93 18.22
CA ILE A 126 1.25 -3.18 16.98
C ILE A 126 2.48 -3.18 16.06
N ASN A 127 3.69 -3.27 16.65
CA ASN A 127 4.94 -3.33 15.89
C ASN A 127 5.10 -4.63 15.07
N ASN A 128 4.29 -5.66 15.33
CA ASN A 128 4.24 -6.85 14.46
C ASN A 128 3.51 -6.59 13.14
N ALA A 129 2.72 -5.52 13.04
CA ALA A 129 2.06 -5.12 11.80
C ALA A 129 2.98 -4.23 10.95
N ILE A 130 3.54 -3.19 11.56
CA ILE A 130 4.52 -2.25 10.99
C ILE A 130 5.52 -1.96 12.12
N PRO A 131 6.84 -2.09 11.89
CA PRO A 131 7.86 -1.97 12.93
C PRO A 131 8.16 -0.51 13.32
N PHE A 132 7.16 0.21 13.84
CA PHE A 132 7.24 1.65 14.17
C PHE A 132 8.35 2.04 15.14
N ASN A 133 8.84 1.10 15.96
CA ASN A 133 9.90 1.36 16.93
C ASN A 133 11.29 0.97 16.41
N GLU A 134 11.37 0.31 15.26
CA GLU A 134 12.56 -0.27 14.66
C GLU A 134 12.74 0.32 13.26
N PHE A 135 13.18 1.58 13.21
CA PHE A 135 13.23 2.37 11.97
C PHE A 135 14.06 1.71 10.86
N ASP A 136 15.09 0.93 11.23
CA ASP A 136 15.92 0.20 10.28
C ASP A 136 15.18 -0.99 9.61
N GLU A 137 14.04 -1.42 10.18
CA GLU A 137 13.20 -2.49 9.63
C GLU A 137 12.03 -1.95 8.79
N LEU A 138 11.82 -0.61 8.77
CA LEU A 138 10.78 -0.01 7.95
C LEU A 138 11.10 -0.13 6.46
N THR A 139 10.10 -0.51 5.68
CA THR A 139 10.20 -0.44 4.23
C THR A 139 10.00 1.01 3.76
N PRO A 140 10.50 1.39 2.57
CA PRO A 140 10.25 2.72 2.01
C PRO A 140 8.75 3.05 1.86
N GLN A 141 7.90 2.05 1.66
CA GLN A 141 6.45 2.22 1.70
C GLN A 141 5.96 2.59 3.10
N ASP A 142 6.48 1.95 4.16
CA ASP A 142 6.11 2.26 5.55
C ASP A 142 6.50 3.69 5.91
N GLU A 143 7.73 4.08 5.58
CA GLU A 143 8.23 5.45 5.77
C GLU A 143 7.35 6.49 5.06
N PHE A 144 7.02 6.24 3.80
CA PHE A 144 6.14 7.13 3.02
C PHE A 144 4.73 7.21 3.62
N GLU A 145 4.12 6.10 4.01
CA GLU A 145 2.77 6.11 4.59
C GLU A 145 2.73 6.82 5.95
N ILE A 146 3.78 6.69 6.76
CA ILE A 146 3.94 7.45 8.01
C ILE A 146 4.05 8.95 7.71
N LEU A 147 4.93 9.35 6.78
CA LEU A 147 5.09 10.75 6.36
C LEU A 147 3.76 11.32 5.84
N LEU A 148 3.12 10.60 4.92
CA LEU A 148 1.85 11.03 4.34
C LEU A 148 0.78 11.18 5.41
N TYR A 149 0.71 10.27 6.39
CA TYR A 149 -0.20 10.36 7.52
C TYR A 149 0.03 11.63 8.36
N LEU A 150 1.28 11.91 8.73
CA LEU A 150 1.65 13.10 9.52
C LEU A 150 1.30 14.39 8.78
N TYR A 151 1.61 14.47 7.50
CA TYR A 151 1.26 15.63 6.67
C TYR A 151 -0.26 15.76 6.48
N LYS A 152 -1.01 14.66 6.38
CA LYS A 152 -2.49 14.68 6.30
C LYS A 152 -3.14 15.25 7.55
N LYS A 153 -2.58 15.05 8.73
CA LYS A 153 -3.10 15.69 9.97
C LYS A 153 -3.08 17.21 9.85
N GLN A 154 -2.12 17.77 9.13
CA GLN A 154 -1.87 19.20 9.02
C GLN A 154 -2.46 19.80 7.74
N PHE A 155 -2.23 19.15 6.59
CA PHE A 155 -2.52 19.69 5.26
C PHE A 155 -3.67 18.97 4.54
N LYS A 156 -4.26 17.94 5.14
CA LYS A 156 -5.38 17.16 4.55
C LYS A 156 -5.06 16.67 3.13
N ALA A 157 -5.87 17.05 2.14
CA ALA A 157 -5.67 16.66 0.74
C ALA A 157 -4.40 17.23 0.10
N GLU A 158 -3.81 18.29 0.66
CA GLU A 158 -2.57 18.91 0.17
C GLU A 158 -1.30 18.19 0.69
N ALA A 159 -1.44 17.15 1.51
CA ALA A 159 -0.31 16.50 2.18
C ALA A 159 0.81 16.09 1.22
N LEU A 160 0.49 15.37 0.15
CA LEU A 160 1.45 14.89 -0.83
C LEU A 160 2.12 16.05 -1.58
N THR A 161 1.34 17.05 -1.98
CA THR A 161 1.86 18.23 -2.71
C THR A 161 2.75 19.09 -1.83
N GLN A 162 2.47 19.15 -0.52
CA GLN A 162 3.36 19.82 0.45
C GLN A 162 4.69 19.08 0.60
N ILE A 163 4.68 17.74 0.68
CA ILE A 163 5.92 16.94 0.71
C ILE A 163 6.72 17.20 -0.58
N ILE A 164 6.09 17.07 -1.75
CA ILE A 164 6.74 17.28 -3.05
C ILE A 164 7.38 18.68 -3.13
N THR A 165 6.63 19.71 -2.77
CA THR A 165 7.08 21.11 -2.88
C THR A 165 8.19 21.43 -1.85
N LYS A 166 8.05 20.97 -0.61
CA LYS A 166 9.02 21.24 0.46
C LYS A 166 10.40 20.64 0.17
N TYR A 167 10.44 19.49 -0.46
CA TYR A 167 11.66 18.74 -0.74
C TYR A 167 12.07 18.74 -2.21
N ASN A 168 11.42 19.55 -3.05
CA ASN A 168 11.71 19.69 -4.49
C ASN A 168 11.69 18.34 -5.24
N LEU A 169 10.79 17.43 -4.86
CA LEU A 169 10.72 16.09 -5.44
C LEU A 169 10.20 16.08 -6.90
N ASP A 170 9.70 17.21 -7.39
CA ASP A 170 9.26 17.41 -8.77
C ASP A 170 10.34 18.02 -9.67
N GLU A 171 11.60 18.06 -9.23
CA GLU A 171 12.72 18.44 -10.07
C GLU A 171 13.09 17.32 -11.05
N PRO A 172 13.51 17.68 -12.29
CA PRO A 172 13.92 16.71 -13.29
C PRO A 172 15.22 16.01 -12.89
N LYS A 173 15.27 14.70 -13.14
CA LYS A 173 16.45 13.86 -12.95
C LYS A 173 16.91 13.29 -14.28
N TYR A 174 18.20 13.14 -14.46
CA TYR A 174 18.85 12.67 -15.69
C TYR A 174 19.54 11.32 -15.46
N GLU A 175 18.93 10.46 -14.62
CA GLU A 175 19.51 9.16 -14.24
C GLU A 175 19.46 8.13 -15.37
N PHE A 176 18.43 8.19 -16.23
CA PHE A 176 18.21 7.19 -17.29
C PHE A 176 18.76 7.64 -18.65
N ASP A 177 18.67 8.92 -18.95
CA ASP A 177 19.15 9.52 -20.17
C ASP A 177 19.62 10.95 -19.87
N PRO A 178 20.90 11.29 -20.18
CA PRO A 178 21.42 12.63 -19.96
C PRO A 178 20.72 13.74 -20.74
N GLU A 179 20.01 13.40 -21.83
CA GLU A 179 19.32 14.37 -22.69
C GLU A 179 17.80 14.44 -22.38
N VAL A 180 17.25 13.42 -21.70
CA VAL A 180 15.79 13.34 -21.45
C VAL A 180 15.51 13.39 -19.93
N PRO A 181 14.88 14.45 -19.45
CA PRO A 181 14.54 14.55 -18.03
C PRO A 181 13.47 13.53 -17.64
N SER A 182 13.71 12.81 -16.58
CA SER A 182 12.75 11.95 -15.91
C SER A 182 12.32 12.53 -14.58
N TYR A 183 11.08 12.27 -14.16
CA TYR A 183 10.55 12.64 -12.86
C TYR A 183 10.33 11.38 -12.04
N VAL A 184 11.14 11.22 -11.01
CA VAL A 184 11.14 10.03 -10.13
C VAL A 184 11.26 10.47 -8.68
N ILE A 185 10.44 9.90 -7.81
CA ILE A 185 10.66 9.97 -6.36
C ILE A 185 11.22 8.62 -5.93
N THR A 186 12.41 8.65 -5.32
CA THR A 186 13.18 7.45 -4.98
C THR A 186 12.98 7.03 -3.53
N ALA A 187 13.26 5.76 -3.22
CA ALA A 187 13.28 5.24 -1.85
C ALA A 187 14.30 6.02 -0.97
N SER A 188 15.45 6.38 -1.53
CA SER A 188 16.48 7.13 -0.81
C SER A 188 16.01 8.53 -0.38
N GLU A 189 15.27 9.22 -1.24
CA GLU A 189 14.68 10.53 -0.90
C GLU A 189 13.64 10.40 0.21
N ILE A 190 12.76 9.40 0.13
CA ILE A 190 11.75 9.15 1.17
C ILE A 190 12.44 8.84 2.50
N HIS A 191 13.47 7.99 2.49
CA HIS A 191 14.24 7.67 3.69
C HIS A 191 14.89 8.91 4.32
N GLN A 192 15.51 9.77 3.53
CA GLN A 192 16.11 11.02 4.02
C GLN A 192 15.08 11.96 4.63
N ILE A 193 13.92 12.10 3.99
CA ILE A 193 12.81 12.91 4.50
C ILE A 193 12.30 12.31 5.82
N PHE A 194 12.12 11.00 5.86
CA PHE A 194 11.65 10.29 7.05
C PHE A 194 12.59 10.51 8.24
N GLN A 195 13.90 10.34 8.05
CA GLN A 195 14.89 10.57 9.10
C GLN A 195 14.90 12.02 9.63
N ASN A 196 14.58 12.99 8.79
CA ASN A 196 14.54 14.40 9.18
C ASN A 196 13.25 14.81 9.92
N GLU A 197 12.12 14.14 9.62
CA GLU A 197 10.79 14.55 10.10
C GLU A 197 10.26 13.68 11.25
N VAL A 198 10.73 12.45 11.36
CA VAL A 198 10.14 11.45 12.27
C VAL A 198 11.13 11.03 13.34
N THR A 199 10.69 11.15 14.59
CA THR A 199 11.40 10.63 15.77
C THR A 199 10.57 9.51 16.42
N PRO A 200 11.15 8.66 17.28
CA PRO A 200 10.41 7.57 17.93
C PRO A 200 9.14 8.01 18.68
N ASP A 201 9.13 9.24 19.19
CA ASP A 201 8.01 9.81 19.96
C ASP A 201 6.98 10.58 19.09
N THR A 202 7.19 10.63 17.77
CA THR A 202 6.32 11.40 16.87
C THR A 202 4.91 10.83 16.79
N LEU A 203 4.76 9.49 16.88
CA LEU A 203 3.49 8.80 16.72
C LEU A 203 2.96 8.29 18.06
N SER A 204 1.74 8.70 18.41
CA SER A 204 0.97 8.06 19.48
C SER A 204 0.50 6.65 19.07
N PHE A 205 0.00 5.86 20.02
CA PHE A 205 -0.60 4.56 19.70
C PHE A 205 -1.77 4.68 18.73
N GLU A 206 -2.60 5.68 18.93
CA GLU A 206 -3.73 5.98 18.07
C GLU A 206 -3.29 6.28 16.63
N ASP A 207 -2.22 7.05 16.46
CA ASP A 207 -1.63 7.36 15.15
C ASP A 207 -1.13 6.08 14.46
N LYS A 208 -0.38 5.23 15.19
CA LYS A 208 0.10 3.94 14.69
C LYS A 208 -1.06 3.04 14.27
N LEU A 209 -2.12 2.97 15.07
CA LEU A 209 -3.29 2.17 14.75
C LEU A 209 -4.06 2.71 13.55
N GLU A 210 -4.17 4.02 13.37
CA GLU A 210 -4.79 4.61 12.18
C GLU A 210 -4.00 4.29 10.89
N ILE A 211 -2.66 4.30 10.94
CA ILE A 211 -1.81 3.88 9.82
C ILE A 211 -2.03 2.40 9.50
N VAL A 212 -2.06 1.53 10.51
CA VAL A 212 -2.35 0.09 10.35
C VAL A 212 -3.75 -0.11 9.75
N VAL A 213 -4.77 0.61 10.25
CA VAL A 213 -6.13 0.57 9.69
C VAL A 213 -6.16 0.97 8.22
N GLN A 214 -5.42 2.02 7.85
CA GLN A 214 -5.30 2.42 6.44
C GLN A 214 -4.68 1.30 5.60
N ARG A 215 -3.61 0.66 6.06
CA ARG A 215 -2.96 -0.45 5.35
C ARG A 215 -3.90 -1.65 5.20
N VAL A 216 -4.64 -2.02 6.26
CA VAL A 216 -5.66 -3.08 6.22
C VAL A 216 -6.77 -2.73 5.23
N TYR A 217 -7.24 -1.46 5.24
CA TYR A 217 -8.27 -0.99 4.32
C TYR A 217 -7.82 -1.03 2.86
N GLN A 218 -6.60 -0.60 2.56
CA GLN A 218 -5.99 -0.60 1.21
C GLN A 218 -6.10 -1.98 0.55
N GLY A 219 -5.72 -3.04 1.26
CA GLY A 219 -5.76 -4.40 0.73
C GLY A 219 -7.15 -5.06 0.76
N TYR A 220 -8.09 -4.57 1.59
CA TYR A 220 -9.43 -5.15 1.68
C TYR A 220 -10.44 -4.52 0.70
N LYS A 221 -10.61 -3.21 0.73
CA LYS A 221 -11.61 -2.46 -0.07
C LYS A 221 -11.02 -1.30 -0.84
N GLY A 222 -9.90 -0.77 -0.40
CA GLY A 222 -9.22 0.34 -1.03
C GLY A 222 -8.49 -0.07 -2.32
N TYR A 223 -7.79 0.89 -2.87
CA TYR A 223 -7.06 0.74 -4.13
C TYR A 223 -5.57 0.47 -3.91
N SER A 224 -5.25 -0.42 -2.93
CA SER A 224 -3.86 -0.78 -2.61
C SER A 224 -3.02 0.45 -2.26
N VAL A 225 -1.75 0.46 -2.64
CA VAL A 225 -0.79 1.55 -2.34
C VAL A 225 -1.20 2.92 -2.88
N VAL A 226 -2.08 2.98 -3.88
CA VAL A 226 -2.56 4.25 -4.45
C VAL A 226 -3.82 4.80 -3.76
N ASP A 227 -4.37 4.10 -2.78
CA ASP A 227 -5.65 4.45 -2.17
C ASP A 227 -5.65 5.85 -1.55
N ASP A 228 -4.65 6.15 -0.71
CA ASP A 228 -4.51 7.47 -0.09
C ASP A 228 -3.99 8.53 -1.06
N ILE A 229 -3.07 8.14 -1.95
CA ILE A 229 -2.50 9.02 -2.98
C ILE A 229 -3.59 9.56 -3.90
N ARG A 230 -4.53 8.70 -4.32
CA ARG A 230 -5.66 9.09 -5.15
C ARG A 230 -6.51 10.19 -4.50
N ASP A 231 -6.63 10.17 -3.18
CA ASP A 231 -7.44 11.15 -2.44
C ASP A 231 -6.72 12.51 -2.26
N MET A 232 -5.41 12.58 -2.58
CA MET A 232 -4.63 13.83 -2.50
C MET A 232 -4.96 14.80 -3.65
N ASN A 233 -4.57 16.07 -3.48
CA ASN A 233 -4.76 17.12 -4.48
C ASN A 233 -3.66 17.08 -5.56
N ILE A 234 -3.77 16.10 -6.44
CA ILE A 234 -2.91 15.84 -7.61
C ILE A 234 -3.77 15.74 -8.87
N ASP A 235 -3.17 15.84 -10.04
CA ASP A 235 -3.89 15.79 -11.33
C ASP A 235 -4.39 14.37 -11.64
N GLY A 236 -3.73 13.35 -11.10
CA GLY A 236 -4.13 11.96 -11.28
C GLY A 236 -3.12 10.95 -10.77
N VAL A 237 -3.46 9.68 -10.93
CA VAL A 237 -2.64 8.53 -10.53
C VAL A 237 -2.83 7.39 -11.53
N SER A 238 -1.79 6.62 -11.79
CA SER A 238 -1.88 5.41 -12.61
C SER A 238 -1.08 4.26 -12.02
N GLY A 239 -1.42 3.05 -12.44
CA GLY A 239 -0.71 1.83 -12.11
C GLY A 239 -0.72 0.84 -13.25
N GLY A 240 0.30 0.00 -13.31
CA GLY A 240 0.45 -1.03 -14.36
C GLY A 240 1.00 -0.53 -15.69
N VAL A 241 1.35 0.76 -15.78
CA VAL A 241 1.79 1.42 -17.01
C VAL A 241 3.32 1.44 -17.08
N SER A 242 3.89 1.22 -18.26
CA SER A 242 5.35 1.27 -18.49
C SER A 242 6.17 0.25 -17.66
N GLY A 243 5.50 -0.77 -17.11
CA GLY A 243 6.15 -1.89 -16.44
C GLY A 243 6.21 -3.13 -17.33
N ILE A 244 7.06 -4.09 -16.97
CA ILE A 244 7.17 -5.38 -17.66
C ILE A 244 6.01 -6.27 -17.21
N PRO A 245 5.19 -6.85 -18.12
CA PRO A 245 4.17 -7.80 -17.73
C PRO A 245 4.82 -9.12 -17.24
N PRO A 246 4.32 -9.76 -16.16
CA PRO A 246 4.87 -11.02 -15.66
C PRO A 246 4.89 -12.13 -16.71
N SER A 247 3.89 -12.18 -17.59
CA SER A 247 3.82 -13.15 -18.69
C SER A 247 4.96 -13.06 -19.71
N PHE A 248 5.67 -11.94 -19.73
CA PHE A 248 6.85 -11.78 -20.57
C PHE A 248 8.02 -12.62 -20.04
N LEU A 249 8.13 -12.76 -18.72
CA LEU A 249 9.18 -13.57 -18.08
C LEU A 249 9.01 -15.06 -18.36
N ASP A 250 7.77 -15.53 -18.56
CA ASP A 250 7.48 -16.95 -18.86
C ASP A 250 7.84 -17.35 -20.29
N GLN A 251 8.02 -16.39 -21.21
CA GLN A 251 8.20 -16.62 -22.64
C GLN A 251 9.67 -16.66 -23.08
N VAL A 252 10.60 -16.23 -22.23
CA VAL A 252 12.00 -16.02 -22.65
C VAL A 252 12.93 -17.04 -22.01
N VAL A 253 13.34 -18.03 -22.80
CA VAL A 253 14.40 -18.98 -22.47
C VAL A 253 15.75 -18.30 -22.79
N GLY A 254 16.59 -18.08 -21.77
CA GLY A 254 17.87 -17.36 -21.91
C GLY A 254 17.87 -15.94 -21.35
N MET A 255 17.00 -15.69 -20.41
CA MET A 255 16.66 -14.37 -19.87
C MET A 255 17.68 -13.80 -18.89
N GLU A 256 18.68 -14.53 -18.40
CA GLU A 256 19.60 -14.04 -17.36
C GLU A 256 20.28 -12.73 -17.80
N ASP A 257 20.84 -12.70 -19.01
CA ASP A 257 21.49 -11.50 -19.56
C ASP A 257 20.51 -10.35 -19.81
N TYR A 258 19.26 -10.66 -20.20
CA TYR A 258 18.24 -9.65 -20.43
C TYR A 258 17.67 -9.09 -19.14
N LEU A 259 17.45 -9.93 -18.15
CA LEU A 259 17.03 -9.51 -16.80
C LEU A 259 18.11 -8.72 -16.07
N GLU A 260 19.39 -9.06 -16.28
CA GLU A 260 20.52 -8.31 -15.76
C GLU A 260 20.57 -6.90 -16.36
N GLN A 261 20.44 -6.79 -17.70
CA GLN A 261 20.35 -5.49 -18.38
C GLN A 261 19.09 -4.69 -17.97
N MET A 262 17.97 -5.36 -17.75
CA MET A 262 16.74 -4.70 -17.27
C MET A 262 16.84 -4.25 -15.82
N ASN A 263 17.44 -5.04 -14.94
CA ASN A 263 17.74 -4.67 -13.58
C ASN A 263 18.72 -3.48 -13.51
N GLU A 264 19.71 -3.46 -14.38
CA GLU A 264 20.62 -2.32 -14.55
C GLU A 264 19.88 -1.05 -15.00
N ARG A 265 18.88 -1.19 -15.87
CA ARG A 265 18.02 -0.08 -16.34
C ARG A 265 16.90 0.28 -15.37
N LYS A 266 16.74 -0.47 -14.25
CA LYS A 266 15.69 -0.28 -13.25
C LYS A 266 14.27 -0.18 -13.84
N ILE A 267 13.97 -0.97 -14.87
CA ILE A 267 12.63 -1.02 -15.46
C ILE A 267 11.72 -1.81 -14.51
N PRO A 268 10.64 -1.23 -13.98
CA PRO A 268 9.78 -1.90 -13.03
C PRO A 268 8.93 -2.97 -13.71
N MET A 269 8.54 -4.00 -12.94
CA MET A 269 7.42 -4.87 -13.33
C MET A 269 6.13 -4.07 -13.39
N SER A 270 5.12 -4.55 -14.12
CA SER A 270 3.84 -3.84 -14.25
C SER A 270 3.17 -3.56 -12.90
N TYR A 271 3.28 -4.48 -11.94
CA TYR A 271 2.75 -4.26 -10.59
C TYR A 271 3.64 -3.35 -9.71
N ASP A 272 4.86 -3.00 -10.14
CA ASP A 272 5.72 -2.01 -9.48
C ASP A 272 5.57 -0.61 -10.09
N SER A 273 4.81 -0.51 -11.16
CA SER A 273 4.64 0.74 -11.90
C SER A 273 3.53 1.59 -11.29
N VAL A 274 3.92 2.53 -10.42
CA VAL A 274 3.02 3.50 -9.76
C VAL A 274 3.45 4.91 -10.15
N TRP A 275 2.52 5.67 -10.73
CA TRP A 275 2.77 7.03 -11.20
C TRP A 275 1.75 8.00 -10.66
N ILE A 276 2.19 9.22 -10.38
CA ILE A 276 1.31 10.36 -10.13
C ILE A 276 1.46 11.40 -11.24
N PHE A 277 0.37 12.13 -11.50
CA PHE A 277 0.36 13.29 -12.38
C PHE A 277 0.21 14.54 -11.52
N TYR A 278 1.17 15.45 -11.66
CA TYR A 278 1.21 16.68 -10.87
C TYR A 278 1.84 17.82 -11.67
N LYS A 279 1.15 18.95 -11.79
CA LYS A 279 1.59 20.12 -12.56
C LYS A 279 2.05 19.78 -13.99
N GLY A 280 1.29 18.89 -14.67
CA GLY A 280 1.61 18.44 -16.02
C GLY A 280 2.79 17.49 -16.15
N LYS A 281 3.39 17.05 -15.05
CA LYS A 281 4.49 16.08 -15.00
C LYS A 281 3.97 14.71 -14.63
N SER A 282 4.54 13.65 -15.22
CA SER A 282 4.33 12.26 -14.84
C SER A 282 5.49 11.84 -13.94
N THR A 283 5.24 11.61 -12.67
CA THR A 283 6.27 11.29 -11.68
C THR A 283 6.15 9.83 -11.24
N TYR A 284 7.20 9.06 -11.43
CA TYR A 284 7.29 7.66 -11.00
C TYR A 284 7.60 7.58 -9.49
N LEU A 285 6.83 6.75 -8.76
CA LEU A 285 7.07 6.47 -7.35
C LEU A 285 7.80 5.12 -7.24
N SER A 286 9.12 5.13 -7.34
CA SER A 286 9.93 3.90 -7.48
C SER A 286 9.96 3.02 -6.22
N PHE A 287 9.45 3.50 -5.12
CA PHE A 287 9.39 2.82 -3.83
C PHE A 287 8.04 2.18 -3.53
N LEU A 288 7.05 2.33 -4.42
CA LEU A 288 5.73 1.73 -4.25
C LEU A 288 5.51 0.58 -5.24
N SER A 289 4.85 -0.46 -4.76
CA SER A 289 4.47 -1.62 -5.54
C SER A 289 3.10 -2.15 -5.10
N PHE A 290 2.32 -2.66 -6.05
CA PHE A 290 1.15 -3.48 -5.74
C PHE A 290 1.55 -4.86 -5.19
N GLY A 291 2.82 -5.22 -5.25
CA GLY A 291 3.40 -6.47 -4.74
C GLY A 291 3.08 -7.72 -5.59
N SER A 292 2.05 -7.68 -6.42
CA SER A 292 1.69 -8.78 -7.32
C SER A 292 0.73 -8.33 -8.43
N GLU A 293 0.74 -9.07 -9.54
CA GLU A 293 -0.23 -8.89 -10.62
C GLU A 293 -1.68 -9.12 -10.13
N SER A 294 -1.89 -10.05 -9.22
CA SER A 294 -3.22 -10.33 -8.66
C SER A 294 -3.79 -9.13 -7.90
N GLU A 295 -2.95 -8.38 -7.19
CA GLU A 295 -3.38 -7.18 -6.48
C GLU A 295 -3.62 -6.02 -7.44
N LEU A 296 -2.75 -5.80 -8.42
CA LEU A 296 -2.98 -4.82 -9.50
C LEU A 296 -4.29 -5.12 -10.24
N LYS A 297 -4.53 -6.39 -10.60
CA LYS A 297 -5.78 -6.86 -11.21
C LYS A 297 -6.98 -6.56 -10.32
N ARG A 298 -6.88 -6.81 -9.00
CA ARG A 298 -7.94 -6.51 -8.03
C ARG A 298 -8.30 -5.02 -8.05
N VAL A 299 -7.30 -4.15 -8.04
CA VAL A 299 -7.51 -2.70 -8.14
C VAL A 299 -8.19 -2.34 -9.47
N CYS A 300 -7.64 -2.80 -10.59
CA CYS A 300 -8.21 -2.56 -11.92
C CYS A 300 -9.67 -3.03 -12.03
N GLN A 301 -9.99 -4.18 -11.44
CA GLN A 301 -11.36 -4.72 -11.47
C GLN A 301 -12.36 -3.97 -10.58
N ASN A 302 -11.91 -3.13 -9.66
CA ASN A 302 -12.77 -2.43 -8.70
C ASN A 302 -12.88 -0.93 -8.93
N ILE A 303 -11.81 -0.28 -9.38
CA ILE A 303 -11.70 1.19 -9.42
C ILE A 303 -12.70 1.87 -10.37
N TYR A 304 -13.22 1.16 -11.38
CA TYR A 304 -14.14 1.71 -12.40
C TYR A 304 -15.63 1.42 -12.13
N LYS A 305 -15.98 0.75 -11.03
CA LYS A 305 -17.33 0.15 -10.85
C LYS A 305 -18.47 1.12 -10.46
N TYR A 306 -18.18 2.40 -10.31
CA TYR A 306 -19.23 3.38 -10.00
C TYR A 306 -20.31 3.38 -11.09
N ASN A 307 -21.59 3.47 -10.69
CA ASN A 307 -22.75 3.41 -11.57
C ASN A 307 -22.88 2.17 -12.47
N ASN A 308 -22.25 1.04 -12.09
CA ASN A 308 -22.37 -0.25 -12.77
C ASN A 308 -22.10 -0.20 -14.29
N PRO A 309 -20.90 0.22 -14.77
CA PRO A 309 -20.59 0.37 -16.19
C PRO A 309 -20.49 -0.94 -16.97
N GLY A 310 -20.88 -2.05 -16.35
CA GLY A 310 -20.73 -3.40 -16.88
C GLY A 310 -19.36 -4.01 -16.55
N GLN A 311 -19.19 -5.28 -16.89
CA GLN A 311 -17.97 -6.01 -16.60
C GLN A 311 -16.91 -5.79 -17.69
N LEU A 312 -15.64 -5.81 -17.27
CA LEU A 312 -14.50 -5.95 -18.13
C LEU A 312 -14.40 -7.42 -18.56
N SER A 313 -14.40 -7.70 -19.85
CA SER A 313 -14.39 -9.05 -20.42
C SER A 313 -13.31 -9.20 -21.50
N GLU A 314 -13.12 -10.40 -22.03
CA GLU A 314 -12.19 -10.62 -23.13
C GLU A 314 -12.60 -9.91 -24.41
N SER A 315 -13.90 -9.79 -24.64
CA SER A 315 -14.46 -9.06 -25.80
C SER A 315 -14.46 -7.53 -25.59
N VAL A 316 -14.39 -7.05 -24.33
CA VAL A 316 -14.33 -5.64 -24.00
C VAL A 316 -13.14 -5.44 -23.08
N GLY A 317 -11.95 -5.25 -23.65
CA GLY A 317 -10.67 -5.21 -22.96
C GLY A 317 -10.38 -3.91 -22.20
N TYR A 318 -11.26 -2.91 -22.28
CA TYR A 318 -11.11 -1.64 -21.56
C TYR A 318 -12.43 -1.13 -21.01
N LYS A 319 -12.36 -0.25 -20.02
CA LYS A 319 -13.50 0.53 -19.51
C LYS A 319 -13.08 1.95 -19.24
N ILE A 320 -13.95 2.86 -19.64
CA ILE A 320 -13.87 4.28 -19.30
C ILE A 320 -15.10 4.58 -18.46
N ASN A 321 -14.88 5.18 -17.30
CA ASN A 321 -15.98 5.52 -16.39
C ASN A 321 -15.65 6.78 -15.59
N GLU A 322 -16.65 7.29 -14.90
CA GLU A 322 -16.53 8.34 -13.90
C GLU A 322 -16.57 7.71 -12.51
N MET A 323 -15.80 8.26 -11.58
CA MET A 323 -15.85 7.89 -10.16
C MET A 323 -16.83 8.81 -9.43
N LYS A 324 -17.22 8.45 -8.19
CA LYS A 324 -18.20 9.24 -7.43
C LYS A 324 -17.77 10.69 -7.15
N ASP A 325 -16.48 10.94 -7.08
CA ASP A 325 -15.88 12.27 -6.89
C ASP A 325 -15.71 13.08 -8.19
N GLY A 326 -16.24 12.60 -9.32
CA GLY A 326 -16.10 13.23 -10.64
C GLY A 326 -14.78 12.93 -11.36
N SER A 327 -13.86 12.19 -10.74
CA SER A 327 -12.63 11.75 -11.41
C SER A 327 -12.96 10.79 -12.56
N ARG A 328 -12.24 10.89 -13.68
CA ARG A 328 -12.34 9.92 -14.77
C ARG A 328 -11.35 8.78 -14.58
N VAL A 329 -11.80 7.58 -14.84
CA VAL A 329 -10.98 6.37 -14.76
C VAL A 329 -11.01 5.61 -16.08
N VAL A 330 -9.84 5.18 -16.53
CA VAL A 330 -9.67 4.23 -17.64
C VAL A 330 -8.99 3.00 -17.07
N VAL A 331 -9.50 1.82 -17.43
CA VAL A 331 -8.91 0.54 -17.06
C VAL A 331 -8.71 -0.31 -18.29
N LEU A 332 -7.56 -0.94 -18.38
CA LEU A 332 -7.13 -1.84 -19.45
C LEU A 332 -6.85 -3.22 -18.87
N ARG A 333 -7.09 -4.27 -19.68
CA ARG A 333 -6.75 -5.65 -19.32
C ARG A 333 -5.89 -6.34 -20.39
N PRO A 334 -5.16 -7.42 -20.05
CA PRO A 334 -4.49 -8.28 -21.02
C PRO A 334 -5.42 -8.75 -22.15
N ASN A 335 -4.84 -8.92 -23.31
CA ASN A 335 -5.34 -9.08 -24.68
C ASN A 335 -5.70 -7.74 -25.36
N PHE A 336 -5.99 -6.68 -24.61
CA PHE A 336 -6.11 -5.32 -25.14
C PHE A 336 -4.87 -4.46 -24.84
N SER A 337 -4.21 -4.76 -23.73
CA SER A 337 -2.93 -4.20 -23.32
C SER A 337 -2.00 -5.34 -22.87
N GLU A 338 -0.72 -5.10 -22.77
CA GLU A 338 0.28 -6.10 -22.35
C GLU A 338 0.09 -6.53 -20.90
N SER A 339 -0.37 -5.63 -20.04
CA SER A 339 -0.63 -5.86 -18.63
C SER A 339 -1.93 -5.22 -18.17
N TRP A 340 -2.38 -5.54 -16.95
CA TRP A 340 -3.40 -4.77 -16.28
C TRP A 340 -2.89 -3.35 -16.02
N ALA A 341 -3.69 -2.35 -16.37
CA ALA A 341 -3.35 -0.96 -16.14
C ALA A 341 -4.58 -0.12 -15.85
N PHE A 342 -4.40 0.95 -15.11
CA PHE A 342 -5.44 1.95 -14.90
C PHE A 342 -4.86 3.36 -14.88
N PHE A 343 -5.70 4.32 -15.24
CA PHE A 343 -5.44 5.77 -15.16
C PHE A 343 -6.62 6.43 -14.48
N VAL A 344 -6.37 7.19 -13.44
CA VAL A 344 -7.34 8.10 -12.83
C VAL A 344 -6.89 9.52 -13.11
N ARG A 345 -7.76 10.32 -13.74
CA ARG A 345 -7.58 11.74 -13.92
C ARG A 345 -8.56 12.48 -13.03
N LYS A 346 -8.03 13.34 -12.20
CA LYS A 346 -8.82 14.24 -11.35
C LYS A 346 -9.04 15.54 -12.08
N PHE A 347 -10.19 16.13 -11.84
CA PHE A 347 -10.50 17.47 -12.30
C PHE A 347 -10.54 18.35 -11.06
N ALA A 348 -9.66 19.33 -10.98
CA ALA A 348 -9.83 20.40 -10.02
C ALA A 348 -11.25 20.97 -10.20
N PRO A 349 -11.99 21.25 -9.09
CA PRO A 349 -13.21 22.03 -9.22
C PRO A 349 -12.83 23.29 -10.03
N PRO A 350 -13.67 23.71 -10.99
CA PRO A 350 -13.36 24.89 -11.78
C PRO A 350 -13.10 26.01 -10.77
N THR A 351 -11.86 26.44 -10.68
CA THR A 351 -11.54 27.69 -9.99
C THR A 351 -12.38 28.70 -10.74
N LEU A 352 -13.28 29.38 -10.04
CA LEU A 352 -14.00 30.51 -10.60
C LEU A 352 -12.96 31.58 -10.91
N ILE A 353 -12.28 31.41 -12.04
CA ILE A 353 -11.35 32.38 -12.57
C ILE A 353 -12.22 33.52 -13.06
N SER A 354 -12.08 34.70 -12.48
CA SER A 354 -12.84 35.85 -12.93
C SER A 354 -12.44 36.23 -14.37
N ALA A 355 -13.34 36.88 -15.11
CA ALA A 355 -13.04 37.34 -16.47
C ALA A 355 -11.76 38.20 -16.50
N GLU A 356 -11.50 38.96 -15.41
CA GLU A 356 -10.29 39.78 -15.26
C GLU A 356 -9.00 38.93 -15.19
N GLN A 357 -9.09 37.70 -14.63
CA GLN A 357 -7.94 36.78 -14.53
C GLN A 357 -7.70 36.00 -15.84
N LEU A 358 -8.76 35.75 -16.62
CA LEU A 358 -8.68 35.04 -17.87
C LEU A 358 -8.15 35.92 -19.02
N LEU A 359 -8.42 37.24 -18.96
CA LEU A 359 -8.04 38.19 -20.02
C LEU A 359 -6.65 38.77 -19.74
N ILE A 360 -5.68 38.41 -20.55
CA ILE A 360 -4.28 38.88 -20.46
C ILE A 360 -4.02 40.16 -21.27
N HIS A 361 -4.96 40.54 -22.14
CA HIS A 361 -4.79 41.65 -23.07
C HIS A 361 -4.86 43.03 -22.38
N GLU A 362 -4.14 44.02 -22.93
CA GLU A 362 -4.11 45.40 -22.38
C GLU A 362 -5.49 46.05 -22.32
N ASN A 363 -6.41 45.71 -23.25
CA ASN A 363 -7.79 46.21 -23.30
C ASN A 363 -8.79 45.37 -22.48
N LYS A 364 -8.34 44.57 -21.52
CA LYS A 364 -9.22 43.68 -20.75
C LYS A 364 -10.39 44.41 -20.04
N ALA A 365 -10.17 45.64 -19.61
CA ALA A 365 -11.22 46.44 -18.98
C ALA A 365 -12.42 46.70 -19.88
N ASN A 366 -12.13 47.08 -21.14
CA ASN A 366 -13.19 47.35 -22.12
C ASN A 366 -13.94 46.08 -22.54
N VAL A 367 -13.24 44.91 -22.55
CA VAL A 367 -13.87 43.62 -22.87
C VAL A 367 -14.76 43.15 -21.70
N ILE A 368 -14.36 43.37 -20.47
CA ILE A 368 -15.12 43.01 -19.26
C ILE A 368 -16.39 43.90 -19.16
N GLU A 369 -16.30 45.17 -19.55
CA GLU A 369 -17.44 46.09 -19.53
C GLU A 369 -18.50 45.71 -20.60
N LEU A 370 -18.10 44.92 -21.61
CA LEU A 370 -19.00 44.43 -22.68
C LEU A 370 -19.61 43.04 -22.37
N LEU A 371 -19.09 42.30 -21.39
CA LEU A 371 -19.61 40.99 -20.95
C LEU A 371 -20.61 41.13 -19.81
#